data_e7b716d56da228d379e665df3f745613
#
_entry.id   e7b716d56da228d379e665df3f745613
#
_cell.length_a   1.000
_cell.length_b   1.000
_cell.length_c   1.000
_cell.angle_alpha   90.00
_cell.angle_beta   90.00
_cell.angle_gamma   90.00
#
_symmetry.space_group_name_H-M   'P 1'
#
loop_
_entity.id
_entity.type
_entity.pdbx_description
1 polymer ?
#
loop_
_entity_poly.entity_id
_entity_poly.type
_entity_poly.pdbx_seq_one_letter_code
_entity_poly.pdbx_strand_id
1 'polypeptide(L)'
;MKKTISLVLSLVLLLSLFGCSNSKYSKYSKSFLDLFDTASSVTAYDISQSEFDKKYEELYAQIKKYSVLFDIYNSYDKLKNLKYINENAYKSPIKVDAEIIELLTFGKDVFKRTKGLVNIAMGSVLSIWHYYREEGKSLPSRDILIDASKHTDIDDLIIDADKSTVYFKDSKLKLDVGAIAKGFVCNKIYQFITDNDLWQSAVISLGGNIITVGNKPDNTNFIIGIENPNSSEYLDKVIADDKTSVVTSGSHQRYYTVGGKKYCHIIDKNTLFPADYFTSVTVICNNSALADAYSTALFCMNLSDGLQFAKDNDIEVIWMDNSGKITKTSGVNSAK
;
A
#
# COMPACT_ATOMS: atom_id res chain seq x y z
N MET A 1 -61.26 -8.04 26.98
CA MET A 1 -60.06 -7.14 26.95
C MET A 1 -58.74 -7.88 26.75
N LYS A 2 -58.42 -9.03 27.34
CA LYS A 2 -57.12 -9.72 27.16
C LYS A 2 -56.86 -10.29 25.74
N LYS A 3 -57.90 -10.70 24.98
CA LYS A 3 -57.73 -11.22 23.62
C LYS A 3 -57.48 -10.16 22.56
N THR A 4 -57.98 -8.97 22.71
CA THR A 4 -57.79 -7.83 21.83
C THR A 4 -56.40 -7.18 21.98
N ILE A 5 -55.82 -7.18 23.20
CA ILE A 5 -54.48 -6.69 23.46
C ILE A 5 -53.41 -7.64 22.83
N SER A 6 -53.63 -8.96 22.85
CA SER A 6 -52.73 -9.94 22.24
C SER A 6 -52.67 -9.83 20.71
N LEU A 7 -53.81 -9.48 20.07
CA LEU A 7 -53.87 -9.29 18.61
C LEU A 7 -53.16 -8.01 18.15
N VAL A 8 -53.30 -6.94 18.94
CA VAL A 8 -52.59 -5.69 18.64
C VAL A 8 -51.10 -5.79 18.85
N LEU A 9 -50.64 -6.54 19.88
CA LEU A 9 -49.20 -6.75 20.12
C LEU A 9 -48.58 -7.65 19.03
N SER A 10 -49.29 -8.65 18.50
CA SER A 10 -48.79 -9.48 17.39
C SER A 10 -48.78 -8.72 16.07
N LEU A 11 -49.69 -7.76 15.83
CA LEU A 11 -49.67 -6.91 14.64
C LEU A 11 -48.57 -5.86 14.68
N VAL A 12 -48.23 -5.32 15.87
CA VAL A 12 -47.11 -4.40 16.04
C VAL A 12 -45.76 -5.11 15.89
N LEU A 13 -45.65 -6.38 16.34
CA LEU A 13 -44.45 -7.22 16.08
C LEU A 13 -44.27 -7.61 14.61
N LEU A 14 -45.37 -7.77 13.86
CA LEU A 14 -45.33 -8.05 12.42
C LEU A 14 -44.95 -6.80 11.60
N LEU A 15 -45.27 -5.59 12.07
CA LEU A 15 -44.89 -4.34 11.42
C LEU A 15 -43.41 -3.94 11.66
N SER A 16 -42.80 -4.45 12.72
CA SER A 16 -41.36 -4.23 12.99
C SER A 16 -40.42 -5.11 12.16
N LEU A 17 -40.94 -6.09 11.41
CA LEU A 17 -40.17 -6.96 10.52
C LEU A 17 -40.04 -6.43 9.07
N PHE A 18 -40.67 -5.32 8.72
CA PHE A 18 -40.59 -4.68 7.39
C PHE A 18 -39.61 -3.50 7.34
N GLY A 19 -38.69 -3.42 8.26
CA GLY A 19 -37.52 -2.50 8.20
C GLY A 19 -36.36 -3.11 7.43
N CYS A 20 -36.57 -3.96 6.43
CA CYS A 20 -35.53 -4.30 5.46
C CYS A 20 -35.36 -3.12 4.52
N SER A 21 -34.25 -2.41 4.63
CA SER A 21 -33.79 -1.54 3.57
C SER A 21 -33.71 -2.39 2.30
N ASN A 22 -34.58 -2.09 1.33
CA ASN A 22 -34.60 -2.72 0.00
C ASN A 22 -33.34 -2.30 -0.80
N SER A 23 -32.15 -2.51 -0.25
CA SER A 23 -30.93 -2.36 -1.01
C SER A 23 -30.85 -3.53 -2.00
N LYS A 24 -30.88 -3.22 -3.31
CA LYS A 24 -30.64 -4.17 -4.39
C LYS A 24 -29.27 -4.86 -4.23
N TYR A 25 -28.37 -4.27 -3.47
CA TYR A 25 -26.98 -4.68 -3.33
C TYR A 25 -26.70 -5.20 -1.91
N SER A 26 -25.93 -6.26 -1.82
CA SER A 26 -25.39 -6.83 -0.57
C SER A 26 -23.87 -6.72 -0.56
N LYS A 27 -23.29 -6.67 0.64
CA LYS A 27 -21.85 -6.59 0.83
C LYS A 27 -21.24 -8.00 0.73
N TYR A 28 -20.23 -8.15 -0.13
CA TYR A 28 -19.43 -9.36 -0.29
C TYR A 28 -17.95 -9.05 -0.08
N SER A 29 -17.16 -10.05 0.36
CA SER A 29 -15.74 -9.88 0.59
C SER A 29 -14.99 -11.18 0.34
N LYS A 30 -13.81 -11.07 -0.28
CA LYS A 30 -12.81 -12.14 -0.39
C LYS A 30 -11.45 -11.64 0.05
N SER A 31 -10.68 -12.51 0.72
CA SER A 31 -9.29 -12.23 1.13
C SER A 31 -8.35 -13.25 0.49
N PHE A 32 -7.10 -12.83 0.29
CA PHE A 32 -6.02 -13.65 -0.27
C PHE A 32 -4.68 -13.29 0.39
N LEU A 33 -3.72 -14.23 0.39
CA LEU A 33 -2.44 -14.13 1.08
C LEU A 33 -1.25 -14.41 0.17
N ASP A 34 -1.50 -14.79 -1.08
CA ASP A 34 -0.53 -15.34 -2.02
C ASP A 34 0.07 -14.29 -2.98
N LEU A 35 -0.30 -13.02 -2.83
CA LEU A 35 0.21 -11.93 -3.66
C LEU A 35 0.87 -10.83 -2.80
N PHE A 36 1.99 -10.26 -3.27
CA PHE A 36 2.76 -9.21 -2.59
C PHE A 36 3.25 -9.57 -1.18
N ASP A 37 3.25 -10.86 -0.83
CA ASP A 37 3.67 -11.35 0.50
C ASP A 37 2.94 -10.62 1.65
N THR A 38 1.61 -10.46 1.50
CA THR A 38 0.80 -9.72 2.45
C THR A 38 -0.68 -10.14 2.43
N ALA A 39 -1.38 -9.91 3.56
CA ALA A 39 -2.82 -10.08 3.63
C ALA A 39 -3.54 -8.99 2.83
N SER A 40 -4.38 -9.40 1.91
CA SER A 40 -5.12 -8.51 1.01
C SER A 40 -6.60 -8.90 0.97
N SER A 41 -7.46 -7.94 0.63
CA SER A 41 -8.90 -8.18 0.51
C SER A 41 -9.56 -7.27 -0.51
N VAL A 42 -10.65 -7.79 -1.09
CA VAL A 42 -11.58 -7.07 -1.93
C VAL A 42 -12.94 -7.14 -1.26
N THR A 43 -13.53 -6.02 -0.95
CA THR A 43 -14.89 -5.89 -0.44
C THR A 43 -15.69 -5.04 -1.42
N ALA A 44 -16.83 -5.54 -1.90
CA ALA A 44 -17.69 -4.77 -2.80
C ALA A 44 -19.17 -5.03 -2.52
N TYR A 45 -20.01 -4.12 -3.00
CA TYR A 45 -21.46 -4.29 -3.01
C TYR A 45 -21.90 -4.78 -4.37
N ASP A 46 -22.62 -5.91 -4.41
CA ASP A 46 -23.12 -6.52 -5.64
C ASP A 46 -24.53 -7.11 -5.45
N ILE A 47 -25.17 -7.45 -6.56
CA ILE A 47 -26.54 -7.98 -6.57
C ILE A 47 -26.61 -9.45 -6.10
N SER A 48 -25.52 -10.20 -6.22
CA SER A 48 -25.42 -11.60 -5.76
C SER A 48 -23.97 -12.00 -5.52
N GLN A 49 -23.78 -13.09 -4.74
CA GLN A 49 -22.47 -13.69 -4.54
C GLN A 49 -21.86 -14.16 -5.88
N SER A 50 -22.65 -14.71 -6.79
CA SER A 50 -22.19 -15.21 -8.09
C SER A 50 -21.62 -14.08 -8.98
N GLU A 51 -22.29 -12.92 -9.02
CA GLU A 51 -21.81 -11.76 -9.75
C GLU A 51 -20.54 -11.20 -9.13
N PHE A 52 -20.50 -11.07 -7.79
CA PHE A 52 -19.29 -10.68 -7.09
C PHE A 52 -18.12 -11.62 -7.38
N ASP A 53 -18.33 -12.95 -7.30
CA ASP A 53 -17.28 -13.93 -7.53
C ASP A 53 -16.70 -13.85 -8.96
N LYS A 54 -17.56 -13.70 -9.97
CA LYS A 54 -17.12 -13.51 -11.36
C LYS A 54 -16.22 -12.29 -11.51
N LYS A 55 -16.65 -11.15 -11.03
CA LYS A 55 -15.88 -9.89 -11.11
C LYS A 55 -14.60 -9.94 -10.28
N TYR A 56 -14.65 -10.62 -9.11
CA TYR A 56 -13.48 -10.85 -8.28
C TYR A 56 -12.40 -11.64 -9.02
N GLU A 57 -12.74 -12.70 -9.74
CA GLU A 57 -11.74 -13.50 -10.48
C GLU A 57 -11.07 -12.65 -11.58
N GLU A 58 -11.82 -11.77 -12.26
CA GLU A 58 -11.27 -10.84 -13.24
C GLU A 58 -10.29 -9.84 -12.58
N LEU A 59 -10.68 -9.25 -11.45
CA LEU A 59 -9.84 -8.33 -10.69
C LEU A 59 -8.60 -9.02 -10.13
N TYR A 60 -8.77 -10.19 -9.53
CA TYR A 60 -7.68 -10.98 -8.96
C TYR A 60 -6.62 -11.34 -10.01
N ALA A 61 -7.03 -11.68 -11.23
CA ALA A 61 -6.10 -11.92 -12.33
C ALA A 61 -5.25 -10.69 -12.68
N GLN A 62 -5.82 -9.48 -12.62
CA GLN A 62 -5.07 -8.24 -12.80
C GLN A 62 -4.08 -7.99 -11.64
N ILE A 63 -4.51 -8.16 -10.39
CA ILE A 63 -3.63 -8.01 -9.22
C ILE A 63 -2.45 -9.00 -9.33
N LYS A 64 -2.73 -10.26 -9.68
CA LYS A 64 -1.72 -11.30 -9.88
C LYS A 64 -0.72 -10.95 -10.98
N LYS A 65 -1.19 -10.39 -12.11
CA LYS A 65 -0.32 -9.92 -13.19
C LYS A 65 0.72 -8.92 -12.66
N TYR A 66 0.28 -7.91 -11.91
CA TYR A 66 1.20 -6.92 -11.34
C TYR A 66 2.13 -7.53 -10.27
N SER A 67 1.61 -8.45 -9.44
CA SER A 67 2.42 -9.12 -8.43
C SER A 67 3.60 -9.87 -9.03
N VAL A 68 3.41 -10.61 -10.12
CA VAL A 68 4.50 -11.34 -10.75
C VAL A 68 5.44 -10.44 -11.57
N LEU A 69 4.92 -9.36 -12.19
CA LEU A 69 5.75 -8.39 -12.93
C LEU A 69 6.69 -7.61 -12.01
N PHE A 70 6.22 -7.24 -10.81
CA PHE A 70 6.95 -6.41 -9.86
C PHE A 70 7.72 -7.21 -8.81
N ASP A 71 7.71 -8.56 -8.92
CA ASP A 71 8.45 -9.44 -8.03
C ASP A 71 9.96 -9.32 -8.26
N ILE A 72 10.70 -9.02 -7.18
CA ILE A 72 12.16 -8.93 -7.15
C ILE A 72 12.82 -10.21 -6.58
N TYR A 73 12.03 -11.18 -6.10
CA TYR A 73 12.52 -12.38 -5.41
C TYR A 73 12.41 -13.65 -6.27
N ASN A 74 11.31 -13.83 -7.01
CA ASN A 74 11.01 -15.05 -7.73
C ASN A 74 11.13 -14.88 -9.25
N SER A 75 11.58 -15.93 -9.92
CA SER A 75 11.62 -16.00 -11.38
C SER A 75 10.39 -16.73 -11.90
N TYR A 76 9.85 -16.27 -13.02
CA TYR A 76 8.71 -16.90 -13.70
C TYR A 76 9.12 -17.25 -15.12
N ASP A 77 8.67 -18.42 -15.61
CA ASP A 77 9.05 -18.88 -16.96
C ASP A 77 8.68 -17.84 -18.01
N LYS A 78 9.67 -17.52 -18.86
CA LYS A 78 9.56 -16.54 -19.98
C LYS A 78 9.18 -15.10 -19.58
N LEU A 79 9.05 -14.77 -18.29
CA LEU A 79 8.68 -13.44 -17.82
C LEU A 79 9.94 -12.65 -17.44
N LYS A 80 10.06 -11.43 -17.97
CA LYS A 80 11.12 -10.49 -17.62
C LYS A 80 10.63 -9.52 -16.54
N ASN A 81 10.41 -10.04 -15.34
CA ASN A 81 10.01 -9.27 -14.16
C ASN A 81 11.17 -8.48 -13.55
N LEU A 82 10.94 -7.79 -12.43
CA LEU A 82 11.98 -6.99 -11.77
C LEU A 82 13.16 -7.83 -11.28
N LYS A 83 12.97 -9.10 -10.89
CA LYS A 83 14.09 -9.99 -10.56
C LYS A 83 14.98 -10.22 -11.78
N TYR A 84 14.38 -10.56 -12.93
CA TYR A 84 15.14 -10.75 -14.18
C TYR A 84 15.91 -9.47 -14.57
N ILE A 85 15.29 -8.29 -14.38
CA ILE A 85 15.93 -6.99 -14.64
C ILE A 85 17.13 -6.80 -13.70
N ASN A 86 16.96 -7.04 -12.40
CA ASN A 86 18.03 -6.93 -11.41
C ASN A 86 19.25 -7.82 -11.70
N GLU A 87 19.05 -8.96 -12.35
CA GLU A 87 20.12 -9.92 -12.66
C GLU A 87 20.78 -9.70 -14.02
N ASN A 88 20.14 -8.93 -14.92
CA ASN A 88 20.58 -8.90 -16.32
C ASN A 88 20.69 -7.50 -16.94
N ALA A 89 20.04 -6.46 -16.37
CA ALA A 89 19.95 -5.14 -17.03
C ALA A 89 21.30 -4.41 -17.13
N TYR A 90 22.30 -4.77 -16.37
CA TYR A 90 23.65 -4.23 -16.49
C TYR A 90 24.44 -4.77 -17.69
N LYS A 91 24.04 -5.92 -18.25
CA LYS A 91 24.72 -6.56 -19.40
C LYS A 91 24.34 -5.90 -20.72
N SER A 92 23.06 -5.56 -20.88
CA SER A 92 22.51 -4.89 -22.06
C SER A 92 21.08 -4.40 -21.76
N PRO A 93 20.54 -3.43 -22.53
CA PRO A 93 19.14 -3.02 -22.40
C PRO A 93 18.18 -4.20 -22.57
N ILE A 94 17.24 -4.33 -21.63
CA ILE A 94 16.23 -5.39 -21.59
C ILE A 94 14.89 -4.81 -22.02
N LYS A 95 14.26 -5.41 -23.04
CA LYS A 95 12.87 -5.11 -23.40
C LYS A 95 11.95 -5.72 -22.37
N VAL A 96 11.01 -4.91 -21.84
CA VAL A 96 10.11 -5.25 -20.74
C VAL A 96 8.67 -4.83 -21.07
N ASP A 97 7.71 -5.27 -20.25
CA ASP A 97 6.31 -4.86 -20.36
C ASP A 97 6.13 -3.36 -20.02
N ALA A 98 5.13 -2.73 -20.64
CA ALA A 98 4.84 -1.30 -20.46
C ALA A 98 4.57 -0.94 -18.99
N GLU A 99 3.94 -1.83 -18.24
CA GLU A 99 3.63 -1.62 -16.83
C GLU A 99 4.91 -1.52 -15.96
N ILE A 100 5.99 -2.19 -16.35
CA ILE A 100 7.29 -2.04 -15.69
C ILE A 100 7.87 -0.65 -15.99
N ILE A 101 7.81 -0.21 -17.25
CA ILE A 101 8.25 1.15 -17.62
C ILE A 101 7.48 2.22 -16.84
N GLU A 102 6.17 2.07 -16.73
CA GLU A 102 5.33 2.99 -15.97
C GLU A 102 5.71 3.04 -14.49
N LEU A 103 5.87 1.87 -13.84
CA LEU A 103 6.26 1.78 -12.44
C LEU A 103 7.64 2.41 -12.19
N LEU A 104 8.63 2.09 -13.02
CA LEU A 104 9.99 2.61 -12.85
C LEU A 104 10.07 4.11 -13.14
N THR A 105 9.31 4.61 -14.12
CA THR A 105 9.19 6.04 -14.41
C THR A 105 8.53 6.77 -13.23
N PHE A 106 7.47 6.22 -12.66
CA PHE A 106 6.86 6.72 -11.44
C PHE A 106 7.84 6.72 -10.27
N GLY A 107 8.65 5.66 -10.10
CA GLY A 107 9.69 5.59 -9.07
C GLY A 107 10.75 6.70 -9.20
N LYS A 108 11.15 7.07 -10.43
CA LYS A 108 12.04 8.23 -10.66
C LYS A 108 11.35 9.57 -10.33
N ASP A 109 10.05 9.71 -10.58
CA ASP A 109 9.30 10.90 -10.20
C ASP A 109 9.18 11.01 -8.67
N VAL A 110 8.85 9.92 -7.99
CA VAL A 110 8.81 9.84 -6.52
C VAL A 110 10.15 10.20 -5.89
N PHE A 111 11.27 9.70 -6.45
CA PHE A 111 12.60 10.07 -5.99
C PHE A 111 12.80 11.60 -5.97
N LYS A 112 12.39 12.28 -7.03
CA LYS A 112 12.48 13.75 -7.12
C LYS A 112 11.57 14.43 -6.09
N ARG A 113 10.30 14.03 -6.01
CA ARG A 113 9.30 14.58 -5.09
C ARG A 113 9.69 14.43 -3.62
N THR A 114 10.29 13.30 -3.26
CA THR A 114 10.72 13.00 -1.89
C THR A 114 12.16 13.39 -1.59
N LYS A 115 12.85 14.11 -2.51
CA LYS A 115 14.26 14.47 -2.39
C LYS A 115 15.14 13.25 -2.11
N GLY A 116 14.77 12.13 -2.72
CA GLY A 116 15.48 10.86 -2.64
C GLY A 116 15.22 10.05 -1.36
N LEU A 117 14.29 10.44 -0.48
CA LEU A 117 13.94 9.61 0.69
C LEU A 117 13.29 8.29 0.27
N VAL A 118 12.54 8.27 -0.82
CA VAL A 118 12.13 7.04 -1.50
C VAL A 118 12.95 6.90 -2.77
N ASN A 119 13.73 5.84 -2.84
CA ASN A 119 14.64 5.56 -3.95
C ASN A 119 14.53 4.09 -4.35
N ILE A 120 13.95 3.82 -5.51
CA ILE A 120 13.81 2.46 -6.04
C ILE A 120 15.15 1.82 -6.44
N ALA A 121 16.23 2.57 -6.53
CA ALA A 121 17.59 2.08 -6.78
C ALA A 121 18.32 1.67 -5.47
N MET A 122 17.67 1.71 -4.30
CA MET A 122 18.28 1.30 -3.02
C MET A 122 18.34 -0.22 -2.81
N GLY A 123 17.98 -1.03 -3.79
CA GLY A 123 17.93 -2.49 -3.65
C GLY A 123 19.23 -3.14 -3.20
N SER A 124 20.41 -2.59 -3.55
CA SER A 124 21.70 -3.06 -3.05
C SER A 124 21.83 -2.97 -1.52
N VAL A 125 21.35 -1.90 -0.91
CA VAL A 125 21.31 -1.74 0.56
C VAL A 125 20.17 -2.56 1.17
N LEU A 126 18.97 -2.48 0.60
CA LEU A 126 17.77 -3.14 1.12
C LEU A 126 17.90 -4.68 1.10
N SER A 127 18.56 -5.25 0.09
CA SER A 127 18.82 -6.69 0.03
C SER A 127 19.72 -7.19 1.18
N ILE A 128 20.65 -6.36 1.68
CA ILE A 128 21.46 -6.69 2.86
C ILE A 128 20.56 -6.72 4.09
N TRP A 129 19.74 -5.70 4.31
CA TRP A 129 18.80 -5.67 5.43
C TRP A 129 17.78 -6.81 5.37
N HIS A 130 17.31 -7.18 4.17
CA HIS A 130 16.44 -8.33 3.99
C HIS A 130 17.13 -9.63 4.43
N TYR A 131 18.35 -9.88 3.98
CA TYR A 131 19.15 -11.06 4.37
C TYR A 131 19.32 -11.15 5.89
N TYR A 132 19.74 -10.06 6.54
CA TYR A 132 19.95 -10.04 7.99
C TYR A 132 18.65 -10.21 8.79
N ARG A 133 17.54 -9.72 8.28
CA ARG A 133 16.21 -9.93 8.88
C ARG A 133 15.77 -11.39 8.81
N GLU A 134 16.00 -12.06 7.69
CA GLU A 134 15.68 -13.50 7.53
C GLU A 134 16.56 -14.38 8.43
N GLU A 135 17.84 -14.06 8.57
CA GLU A 135 18.74 -14.75 9.50
C GLU A 135 18.40 -14.48 10.98
N GLY A 136 17.90 -13.29 11.32
CA GLY A 136 17.42 -12.91 12.64
C GLY A 136 18.46 -12.88 13.75
N LYS A 137 19.77 -12.90 13.44
CA LYS A 137 20.86 -13.14 14.43
C LYS A 137 21.68 -11.90 14.77
N SER A 138 21.91 -11.03 13.81
CA SER A 138 22.83 -9.89 13.95
C SER A 138 22.42 -8.72 13.07
N LEU A 139 23.11 -7.59 13.22
CA LEU A 139 22.96 -6.43 12.34
C LEU A 139 24.04 -6.44 11.25
N PRO A 140 23.74 -5.89 10.06
CA PRO A 140 24.77 -5.65 9.06
C PRO A 140 25.83 -4.67 9.58
N SER A 141 27.08 -4.88 9.22
CA SER A 141 28.13 -3.92 9.55
C SER A 141 27.93 -2.62 8.76
N ARG A 142 28.36 -1.49 9.35
CA ARG A 142 28.28 -0.20 8.68
C ARG A 142 29.07 -0.17 7.38
N ASP A 143 30.20 -0.85 7.32
CA ASP A 143 31.09 -0.86 6.14
C ASP A 143 30.42 -1.51 4.94
N ILE A 144 29.73 -2.66 5.12
CA ILE A 144 29.03 -3.31 4.01
C ILE A 144 27.83 -2.46 3.52
N LEU A 145 27.17 -1.72 4.40
CA LEU A 145 26.08 -0.81 4.03
C LEU A 145 26.63 0.40 3.25
N ILE A 146 27.75 0.99 3.70
CA ILE A 146 28.43 2.09 2.99
C ILE A 146 28.90 1.63 1.62
N ASP A 147 29.45 0.42 1.50
CA ASP A 147 29.87 -0.10 0.18
C ASP A 147 28.66 -0.28 -0.75
N ALA A 148 27.58 -0.89 -0.27
CA ALA A 148 26.35 -1.07 -1.03
C ALA A 148 25.69 0.26 -1.42
N SER A 149 25.79 1.30 -0.58
CA SER A 149 25.18 2.61 -0.86
C SER A 149 25.82 3.36 -2.04
N LYS A 150 27.03 2.99 -2.44
CA LYS A 150 27.69 3.53 -3.65
C LYS A 150 26.98 3.10 -4.95
N HIS A 151 26.09 2.11 -4.88
CA HIS A 151 25.39 1.49 -6.00
C HIS A 151 23.88 1.81 -5.97
N THR A 152 23.51 3.01 -5.52
CA THR A 152 22.11 3.44 -5.35
C THR A 152 21.75 4.71 -6.11
N ASP A 153 22.60 5.11 -7.07
CA ASP A 153 22.32 6.28 -7.89
C ASP A 153 21.16 5.98 -8.86
N ILE A 154 20.07 6.73 -8.71
CA ILE A 154 18.87 6.58 -9.55
C ILE A 154 19.13 6.95 -11.02
N ASP A 155 20.18 7.71 -11.31
CA ASP A 155 20.56 8.12 -12.67
C ASP A 155 21.36 7.02 -13.41
N ASP A 156 21.75 5.97 -12.71
CA ASP A 156 22.25 4.74 -13.31
C ASP A 156 21.14 3.80 -13.81
N LEU A 157 19.88 4.04 -13.41
CA LEU A 157 18.71 3.41 -14.01
C LEU A 157 18.30 4.16 -15.28
N ILE A 158 18.55 3.58 -16.44
CA ILE A 158 18.16 4.12 -17.75
C ILE A 158 16.86 3.46 -18.21
N ILE A 159 15.87 4.28 -18.50
CA ILE A 159 14.56 3.87 -19.03
C ILE A 159 14.39 4.52 -20.40
N ASP A 160 14.21 3.71 -21.45
CA ASP A 160 13.83 4.15 -22.78
C ASP A 160 12.36 3.74 -23.00
N ALA A 161 11.44 4.68 -22.81
CA ALA A 161 10.01 4.42 -22.89
C ALA A 161 9.58 4.09 -24.34
N ASP A 162 10.19 4.70 -25.35
CA ASP A 162 9.86 4.48 -26.76
C ASP A 162 10.21 3.05 -27.21
N LYS A 163 11.32 2.52 -26.71
CA LYS A 163 11.76 1.16 -27.00
C LYS A 163 11.26 0.13 -25.97
N SER A 164 10.62 0.59 -24.90
CA SER A 164 10.24 -0.23 -23.73
C SER A 164 11.43 -1.00 -23.17
N THR A 165 12.57 -0.32 -22.94
CA THR A 165 13.77 -0.97 -22.42
C THR A 165 14.29 -0.37 -21.12
N VAL A 166 14.93 -1.23 -20.31
CA VAL A 166 15.59 -0.87 -19.05
C VAL A 166 17.05 -1.31 -19.11
N TYR A 167 17.96 -0.46 -18.64
CA TYR A 167 19.38 -0.73 -18.55
C TYR A 167 19.99 -0.13 -17.29
N PHE A 168 20.98 -0.80 -16.68
CA PHE A 168 21.75 -0.30 -15.55
C PHE A 168 23.17 0.03 -15.98
N LYS A 169 23.61 1.27 -15.73
CA LYS A 169 25.01 1.67 -15.93
C LYS A 169 25.93 1.01 -14.89
N ASP A 170 25.45 0.90 -13.65
CA ASP A 170 26.18 0.23 -12.56
C ASP A 170 25.74 -1.25 -12.47
N SER A 171 26.72 -2.15 -12.53
CA SER A 171 26.51 -3.60 -12.49
C SER A 171 26.03 -4.13 -11.13
N LYS A 172 26.14 -3.34 -10.06
CA LYS A 172 25.70 -3.67 -8.71
C LYS A 172 24.41 -2.99 -8.31
N LEU A 173 23.87 -2.08 -9.13
CA LEU A 173 22.56 -1.49 -8.89
C LEU A 173 21.50 -2.59 -8.82
N LYS A 174 20.61 -2.47 -7.85
CA LYS A 174 19.41 -3.31 -7.72
C LYS A 174 18.19 -2.45 -7.49
N LEU A 175 17.10 -2.82 -8.13
CA LEU A 175 15.79 -2.21 -7.90
C LEU A 175 15.11 -2.87 -6.69
N ASP A 176 14.46 -2.04 -5.89
CA ASP A 176 13.48 -2.44 -4.89
C ASP A 176 12.30 -1.45 -4.97
N VAL A 177 11.11 -1.97 -5.23
CA VAL A 177 9.89 -1.17 -5.43
C VAL A 177 8.91 -1.30 -4.25
N GLY A 178 9.34 -1.89 -3.13
CA GLY A 178 8.49 -2.18 -1.98
C GLY A 178 7.77 -0.95 -1.40
N ALA A 179 8.36 0.24 -1.53
CA ALA A 179 7.79 1.50 -1.06
C ALA A 179 6.76 2.14 -2.00
N ILE A 180 6.54 1.58 -3.20
CA ILE A 180 5.65 2.20 -4.21
C ILE A 180 4.71 1.20 -4.90
N ALA A 181 5.08 -0.08 -4.94
CA ALA A 181 4.43 -1.06 -5.82
C ALA A 181 2.96 -1.29 -5.45
N LYS A 182 2.63 -1.43 -4.16
CA LYS A 182 1.26 -1.73 -3.74
C LYS A 182 0.32 -0.55 -4.00
N GLY A 183 0.75 0.67 -3.66
CA GLY A 183 -0.02 1.87 -3.96
C GLY A 183 -0.19 2.10 -5.46
N PHE A 184 0.86 1.85 -6.26
CA PHE A 184 0.78 1.92 -7.71
C PHE A 184 -0.24 0.91 -8.26
N VAL A 185 -0.22 -0.33 -7.77
CA VAL A 185 -1.20 -1.35 -8.16
C VAL A 185 -2.60 -0.97 -7.70
N CYS A 186 -2.80 -0.43 -6.50
CA CYS A 186 -4.11 0.06 -6.07
C CYS A 186 -4.70 1.10 -7.05
N ASN A 187 -3.90 2.05 -7.55
CA ASN A 187 -4.36 2.99 -8.57
C ASN A 187 -4.74 2.29 -9.89
N LYS A 188 -3.94 1.32 -10.34
CA LYS A 188 -4.24 0.53 -11.56
C LYS A 188 -5.51 -0.31 -11.39
N ILE A 189 -5.74 -0.86 -10.21
CA ILE A 189 -6.93 -1.63 -9.88
C ILE A 189 -8.17 -0.74 -9.77
N TYR A 190 -8.05 0.46 -9.18
CA TYR A 190 -9.13 1.45 -9.20
C TYR A 190 -9.53 1.76 -10.65
N GLN A 191 -8.57 2.06 -11.53
CA GLN A 191 -8.81 2.35 -12.94
C GLN A 191 -9.46 1.14 -13.64
N PHE A 192 -8.95 -0.08 -13.40
CA PHE A 192 -9.52 -1.29 -13.98
C PHE A 192 -10.98 -1.51 -13.56
N ILE A 193 -11.32 -1.26 -12.29
CA ILE A 193 -12.69 -1.38 -11.78
C ILE A 193 -13.61 -0.36 -12.48
N THR A 194 -13.17 0.88 -12.62
CA THR A 194 -13.97 1.96 -13.20
C THR A 194 -14.12 1.84 -14.70
N ASP A 195 -13.05 1.49 -15.43
CA ASP A 195 -13.08 1.35 -16.89
C ASP A 195 -13.91 0.15 -17.36
N ASN A 196 -14.06 -0.88 -16.52
CA ASN A 196 -14.83 -2.09 -16.84
C ASN A 196 -16.17 -2.16 -16.08
N ASP A 197 -16.59 -1.09 -15.41
CA ASP A 197 -17.84 -1.02 -14.63
C ASP A 197 -18.04 -2.23 -13.68
N LEU A 198 -16.95 -2.72 -13.04
CA LEU A 198 -17.05 -3.91 -12.18
C LEU A 198 -17.92 -3.63 -10.95
N TRP A 199 -17.61 -2.57 -10.21
CA TRP A 199 -18.36 -2.15 -9.03
C TRP A 199 -18.41 -0.63 -8.92
N GLN A 200 -19.57 -0.12 -8.52
CA GLN A 200 -19.74 1.29 -8.15
C GLN A 200 -19.48 1.55 -6.65
N SER A 201 -19.28 0.51 -5.88
CA SER A 201 -19.08 0.60 -4.43
C SER A 201 -18.16 -0.54 -3.97
N ALA A 202 -16.89 -0.21 -3.70
CA ALA A 202 -15.90 -1.20 -3.29
C ALA A 202 -14.80 -0.59 -2.40
N VAL A 203 -14.12 -1.46 -1.66
CA VAL A 203 -12.89 -1.17 -0.91
C VAL A 203 -11.87 -2.25 -1.26
N ILE A 204 -10.72 -1.85 -1.75
CA ILE A 204 -9.59 -2.72 -2.06
C ILE A 204 -8.49 -2.47 -1.03
N SER A 205 -7.97 -3.52 -0.44
CA SER A 205 -6.83 -3.46 0.48
C SER A 205 -5.74 -4.40 0.02
N LEU A 206 -4.57 -3.86 -0.30
CA LEU A 206 -3.35 -4.62 -0.63
C LEU A 206 -2.31 -4.39 0.47
N GLY A 207 -2.30 -5.28 1.49
CA GLY A 207 -1.34 -5.18 2.59
C GLY A 207 -1.39 -3.86 3.35
N GLY A 208 -2.60 -3.35 3.62
CA GLY A 208 -2.79 -2.07 4.31
C GLY A 208 -2.78 -0.84 3.40
N ASN A 209 -2.52 -0.98 2.09
CA ASN A 209 -2.77 0.06 1.11
C ASN A 209 -4.24 -0.03 0.70
N ILE A 210 -5.07 0.87 1.19
CA ILE A 210 -6.51 0.87 0.98
C ILE A 210 -6.88 1.93 -0.05
N ILE A 211 -7.80 1.58 -0.96
CA ILE A 211 -8.46 2.53 -1.88
C ILE A 211 -9.95 2.21 -1.95
N THR A 212 -10.77 3.26 -1.93
CA THR A 212 -12.22 3.17 -2.09
C THR A 212 -12.64 3.42 -3.53
N VAL A 213 -13.73 2.79 -3.96
CA VAL A 213 -14.42 3.04 -5.23
C VAL A 213 -15.86 3.44 -4.91
N GLY A 214 -16.23 4.65 -5.28
CA GLY A 214 -17.55 5.23 -4.99
C GLY A 214 -17.86 5.33 -3.50
N ASN A 215 -19.15 5.47 -3.21
CA ASN A 215 -19.71 5.43 -1.86
C ASN A 215 -20.51 4.14 -1.66
N LYS A 216 -20.98 3.86 -0.45
CA LYS A 216 -21.90 2.75 -0.20
C LYS A 216 -23.22 2.94 -0.94
N PRO A 217 -24.00 1.87 -1.17
CA PRO A 217 -25.26 1.96 -1.92
C PRO A 217 -26.33 2.88 -1.29
N ASP A 218 -26.20 3.19 -0.01
CA ASP A 218 -27.03 4.16 0.71
C ASP A 218 -26.53 5.61 0.61
N ASN A 219 -25.53 5.86 -0.24
CA ASN A 219 -24.82 7.13 -0.42
C ASN A 219 -24.04 7.61 0.82
N THR A 220 -23.84 6.75 1.82
CA THR A 220 -22.92 7.07 2.93
C THR A 220 -21.49 6.73 2.56
N ASN A 221 -20.55 7.43 3.17
CA ASN A 221 -19.12 7.18 2.96
C ASN A 221 -18.67 5.87 3.63
N PHE A 222 -17.57 5.32 3.16
CA PHE A 222 -16.87 4.27 3.89
C PHE A 222 -16.23 4.83 5.16
N ILE A 223 -16.02 3.95 6.15
CA ILE A 223 -15.21 4.26 7.33
C ILE A 223 -14.05 3.27 7.34
N ILE A 224 -12.84 3.81 7.25
CA ILE A 224 -11.60 3.04 7.22
C ILE A 224 -10.94 3.15 8.59
N GLY A 225 -10.82 2.01 9.28
CA GLY A 225 -10.10 1.93 10.56
C GLY A 225 -8.59 1.92 10.34
N ILE A 226 -7.87 2.76 11.07
CA ILE A 226 -6.40 2.75 11.11
C ILE A 226 -5.98 1.92 12.32
N GLU A 227 -5.17 0.90 12.07
CA GLU A 227 -4.65 0.00 13.10
C GLU A 227 -3.80 0.75 14.12
N ASN A 228 -4.00 0.46 15.39
CA ASN A 228 -3.13 0.92 16.46
C ASN A 228 -2.09 -0.17 16.78
N PRO A 229 -0.79 0.06 16.52
CA PRO A 229 0.26 -0.94 16.78
C PRO A 229 0.38 -1.37 18.25
N ASN A 230 -0.15 -0.57 19.17
CA ASN A 230 0.02 -0.75 20.61
C ASN A 230 -1.24 -1.28 21.32
N SER A 231 -2.37 -1.40 20.61
CA SER A 231 -3.63 -1.88 21.20
C SER A 231 -4.54 -2.54 20.16
N SER A 232 -5.59 -3.22 20.62
CA SER A 232 -6.65 -3.79 19.76
C SER A 232 -7.68 -2.76 19.28
N GLU A 233 -7.62 -1.52 19.78
CA GLU A 233 -8.48 -0.44 19.32
C GLU A 233 -7.91 0.22 18.07
N TYR A 234 -8.75 0.87 17.27
CA TYR A 234 -8.26 1.67 16.15
C TYR A 234 -7.55 2.93 16.67
N LEU A 235 -6.43 3.29 16.02
CA LEU A 235 -5.75 4.56 16.23
C LEU A 235 -6.65 5.72 15.79
N ASP A 236 -7.35 5.54 14.68
CA ASP A 236 -8.35 6.46 14.14
C ASP A 236 -9.33 5.72 13.23
N LYS A 237 -10.42 6.40 12.84
CA LYS A 237 -11.40 5.97 11.84
C LYS A 237 -11.59 7.09 10.85
N VAL A 238 -11.16 6.92 9.61
CA VAL A 238 -11.22 7.93 8.55
C VAL A 238 -12.49 7.75 7.73
N ILE A 239 -13.20 8.86 7.49
CA ILE A 239 -14.30 8.91 6.53
C ILE A 239 -13.70 8.98 5.13
N ALA A 240 -14.04 8.02 4.28
CA ALA A 240 -13.51 7.85 2.94
C ALA A 240 -14.64 7.84 1.91
N ASP A 241 -14.58 8.76 0.97
CA ASP A 241 -15.44 8.83 -0.22
C ASP A 241 -14.77 8.16 -1.43
N ASP A 242 -15.25 8.45 -2.64
CA ASP A 242 -14.66 7.89 -3.85
C ASP A 242 -13.18 8.22 -4.00
N LYS A 243 -12.41 7.22 -4.42
CA LYS A 243 -10.97 7.33 -4.69
C LYS A 243 -10.12 7.75 -3.47
N THR A 244 -10.66 7.68 -2.26
CA THR A 244 -9.86 7.93 -1.05
C THR A 244 -8.89 6.78 -0.82
N SER A 245 -7.61 7.12 -0.75
CA SER A 245 -6.54 6.18 -0.40
C SER A 245 -6.09 6.43 1.03
N VAL A 246 -6.00 5.35 1.82
CA VAL A 246 -5.50 5.35 3.19
C VAL A 246 -4.38 4.34 3.27
N VAL A 247 -3.14 4.83 3.44
CA VAL A 247 -1.94 3.99 3.36
C VAL A 247 -1.07 4.20 4.58
N THR A 248 -0.71 3.11 5.26
CA THR A 248 0.09 3.15 6.49
C THR A 248 1.42 2.46 6.32
N SER A 249 2.50 3.18 6.60
CA SER A 249 3.83 2.64 6.87
C SER A 249 4.04 2.47 8.36
N GLY A 250 4.51 1.29 8.81
CA GLY A 250 4.67 1.00 10.24
C GLY A 250 5.88 0.14 10.56
N SER A 251 6.49 0.39 11.74
CA SER A 251 7.64 -0.36 12.24
C SER A 251 7.26 -1.75 12.78
N HIS A 252 5.97 -2.00 13.02
CA HIS A 252 5.44 -3.22 13.63
C HIS A 252 5.13 -4.34 12.63
N GLN A 253 5.01 -4.03 11.34
CA GLN A 253 4.59 -4.99 10.31
C GLN A 253 5.70 -5.96 9.91
N ARG A 254 6.89 -5.46 9.62
CA ARG A 254 8.06 -6.25 9.22
C ARG A 254 9.28 -5.76 9.99
N TYR A 255 9.72 -6.53 10.98
CA TYR A 255 10.89 -6.22 11.81
C TYR A 255 11.57 -7.51 12.27
N TYR A 256 12.78 -7.37 12.80
CA TYR A 256 13.46 -8.40 13.59
C TYR A 256 14.08 -7.78 14.85
N THR A 257 14.46 -8.59 15.80
CA THR A 257 14.94 -8.12 17.10
C THR A 257 16.38 -8.58 17.35
N VAL A 258 17.27 -7.65 17.65
CA VAL A 258 18.66 -7.92 18.02
C VAL A 258 18.97 -7.17 19.32
N GLY A 259 19.49 -7.88 20.34
CA GLY A 259 19.80 -7.27 21.62
C GLY A 259 18.60 -6.60 22.32
N GLY A 260 17.37 -7.09 22.11
CA GLY A 260 16.15 -6.52 22.68
C GLY A 260 15.61 -5.30 21.93
N LYS A 261 16.31 -4.75 20.93
CA LYS A 261 15.85 -3.65 20.09
C LYS A 261 15.25 -4.18 18.79
N LYS A 262 14.09 -3.60 18.38
CA LYS A 262 13.42 -3.86 17.10
C LYS A 262 14.05 -3.02 16.00
N TYR A 263 14.22 -3.64 14.82
CA TYR A 263 14.73 -3.03 13.60
C TYR A 263 13.73 -3.29 12.48
N CYS A 264 13.04 -2.23 12.06
CA CYS A 264 12.03 -2.33 11.01
C CYS A 264 12.66 -2.38 9.60
N HIS A 265 11.83 -2.65 8.60
CA HIS A 265 12.25 -2.77 7.21
C HIS A 265 12.37 -1.44 6.46
N ILE A 266 11.97 -0.32 7.05
CA ILE A 266 12.02 1.00 6.42
C ILE A 266 13.37 1.63 6.75
N ILE A 267 14.24 1.72 5.73
CA ILE A 267 15.63 2.17 5.89
C ILE A 267 15.76 3.64 5.50
N ASP A 268 16.26 4.45 6.42
CA ASP A 268 16.63 5.83 6.14
C ASP A 268 17.91 5.88 5.31
N LYS A 269 17.84 6.50 4.14
CA LYS A 269 18.98 6.64 3.21
C LYS A 269 20.19 7.35 3.80
N ASN A 270 19.98 8.24 4.78
CA ASN A 270 21.04 9.08 5.34
C ASN A 270 21.86 8.30 6.39
N THR A 271 21.19 7.44 7.16
CA THR A 271 21.82 6.61 8.17
C THR A 271 22.20 5.23 7.67
N LEU A 272 21.55 4.75 6.62
CA LEU A 272 21.55 3.38 6.09
C LEU A 272 21.00 2.34 7.09
N PHE A 273 20.34 2.80 8.15
CA PHE A 273 19.71 1.99 9.20
C PHE A 273 18.18 2.23 9.21
N PRO A 274 17.42 1.34 9.88
CA PRO A 274 15.99 1.54 10.07
C PRO A 274 15.68 2.91 10.67
N ALA A 275 14.70 3.60 10.07
CA ALA A 275 14.19 4.86 10.60
C ALA A 275 13.51 4.64 11.96
N ASP A 276 13.67 5.61 12.88
CA ASP A 276 13.26 5.48 14.28
C ASP A 276 12.52 6.74 14.79
N TYR A 277 11.82 7.47 13.90
CA TYR A 277 11.03 8.65 14.28
C TYR A 277 9.62 8.29 14.75
N PHE A 278 9.00 7.27 14.12
CA PHE A 278 7.60 6.93 14.31
C PHE A 278 7.37 5.43 14.43
N THR A 279 6.29 5.06 15.11
CA THR A 279 5.74 3.69 15.11
C THR A 279 4.88 3.45 13.88
N SER A 280 4.09 4.46 13.47
CA SER A 280 3.29 4.41 12.24
C SER A 280 3.07 5.80 11.64
N VAL A 281 2.94 5.85 10.32
CA VAL A 281 2.58 7.04 9.54
C VAL A 281 1.53 6.64 8.53
N THR A 282 0.36 7.25 8.60
CA THR A 282 -0.75 7.04 7.67
C THR A 282 -0.94 8.26 6.78
N VAL A 283 -0.93 8.08 5.47
CA VAL A 283 -1.21 9.11 4.47
C VAL A 283 -2.61 8.89 3.90
N ILE A 284 -3.36 9.99 3.76
CA ILE A 284 -4.71 10.01 3.21
C ILE A 284 -4.72 11.01 2.06
N CYS A 285 -5.03 10.54 0.85
CA CYS A 285 -5.18 11.38 -0.34
C CYS A 285 -5.95 10.62 -1.45
N ASN A 286 -6.12 11.22 -2.62
CA ASN A 286 -6.83 10.61 -3.76
C ASN A 286 -5.90 9.87 -4.76
N ASN A 287 -4.68 9.54 -4.35
CA ASN A 287 -3.70 8.84 -5.18
C ASN A 287 -2.92 7.81 -4.36
N SER A 288 -3.30 6.54 -4.47
CA SER A 288 -2.71 5.46 -3.67
C SER A 288 -1.21 5.27 -3.93
N ALA A 289 -0.74 5.49 -5.15
CA ALA A 289 0.68 5.38 -5.49
C ALA A 289 1.51 6.45 -4.75
N LEU A 290 1.02 7.70 -4.71
CA LEU A 290 1.67 8.76 -3.95
C LEU A 290 1.53 8.53 -2.44
N ALA A 291 0.37 8.05 -1.97
CA ALA A 291 0.16 7.76 -0.55
C ALA A 291 1.16 6.68 -0.03
N ASP A 292 1.40 5.61 -0.80
CA ASP A 292 2.38 4.56 -0.47
C ASP A 292 3.81 5.14 -0.39
N ALA A 293 4.22 5.87 -1.42
CA ALA A 293 5.51 6.52 -1.46
C ALA A 293 5.71 7.54 -0.33
N TYR A 294 4.70 8.38 -0.10
CA TYR A 294 4.79 9.45 0.88
C TYR A 294 4.72 8.95 2.32
N SER A 295 3.97 7.87 2.60
CA SER A 295 3.97 7.26 3.93
C SER A 295 5.37 6.76 4.31
N THR A 296 6.10 6.17 3.36
CA THR A 296 7.50 5.74 3.54
C THR A 296 8.45 6.94 3.70
N ALA A 297 8.31 7.99 2.87
CA ALA A 297 9.13 9.20 2.96
C ALA A 297 8.94 9.90 4.31
N LEU A 298 7.68 10.11 4.72
CA LEU A 298 7.32 10.75 5.98
C LEU A 298 7.76 9.96 7.20
N PHE A 299 7.81 8.63 7.09
CA PHE A 299 8.35 7.76 8.14
C PHE A 299 9.84 8.00 8.38
N CYS A 300 10.57 8.48 7.36
CA CYS A 300 12.00 8.82 7.40
C CYS A 300 12.27 10.32 7.64
N MET A 301 11.25 11.15 7.95
CA MET A 301 11.39 12.57 8.26
C MET A 301 11.16 12.82 9.76
N ASN A 302 11.70 13.92 10.30
CA ASN A 302 11.20 14.43 11.58
C ASN A 302 9.81 15.06 11.42
N LEU A 303 9.07 15.23 12.50
CA LEU A 303 7.68 15.72 12.46
C LEU A 303 7.54 17.11 11.83
N SER A 304 8.47 18.03 12.09
CA SER A 304 8.41 19.40 11.53
C SER A 304 8.51 19.41 10.01
N ASP A 305 9.47 18.66 9.46
CA ASP A 305 9.66 18.53 8.03
C ASP A 305 8.48 17.75 7.40
N GLY A 306 7.97 16.75 8.11
CA GLY A 306 6.79 15.98 7.69
C GLY A 306 5.51 16.84 7.60
N LEU A 307 5.27 17.72 8.56
CA LEU A 307 4.14 18.65 8.52
C LEU A 307 4.24 19.63 7.34
N GLN A 308 5.45 20.14 7.06
CA GLN A 308 5.68 21.01 5.91
C GLN A 308 5.50 20.23 4.60
N PHE A 309 6.04 19.02 4.51
CA PHE A 309 5.86 18.14 3.34
C PHE A 309 4.39 17.84 3.07
N ALA A 310 3.60 17.53 4.11
CA ALA A 310 2.17 17.27 3.98
C ALA A 310 1.43 18.48 3.41
N LYS A 311 1.73 19.68 3.91
CA LYS A 311 1.16 20.93 3.42
C LYS A 311 1.54 21.21 1.96
N ASP A 312 2.81 21.03 1.59
CA ASP A 312 3.31 21.32 0.24
C ASP A 312 2.74 20.35 -0.82
N ASN A 313 2.29 19.16 -0.40
CA ASN A 313 1.74 18.13 -1.28
C ASN A 313 0.22 17.98 -1.18
N ASP A 314 -0.47 18.82 -0.39
CA ASP A 314 -1.93 18.79 -0.18
C ASP A 314 -2.43 17.39 0.21
N ILE A 315 -1.81 16.81 1.25
CA ILE A 315 -2.15 15.49 1.77
C ILE A 315 -2.46 15.56 3.27
N GLU A 316 -3.34 14.66 3.71
CA GLU A 316 -3.61 14.49 5.14
C GLU A 316 -2.79 13.36 5.72
N VAL A 317 -2.29 13.54 6.93
CA VAL A 317 -1.38 12.59 7.54
C VAL A 317 -1.68 12.41 9.03
N ILE A 318 -1.53 11.17 9.50
CA ILE A 318 -1.60 10.81 10.92
C ILE A 318 -0.26 10.14 11.28
N TRP A 319 0.43 10.71 12.25
CA TRP A 319 1.67 10.15 12.82
C TRP A 319 1.39 9.59 14.21
N MET A 320 1.99 8.46 14.53
CA MET A 320 2.15 7.95 15.89
C MET A 320 3.64 7.80 16.18
N ASP A 321 4.15 8.54 17.15
CA ASP A 321 5.55 8.45 17.56
C ASP A 321 5.82 7.23 18.46
N ASN A 322 7.09 7.01 18.80
CA ASN A 322 7.52 5.87 19.62
C ASN A 322 7.05 5.95 21.10
N SER A 323 6.52 7.10 21.54
CA SER A 323 5.87 7.25 22.85
C SER A 323 4.37 6.95 22.80
N GLY A 324 3.80 6.75 21.62
CA GLY A 324 2.37 6.57 21.41
C GLY A 324 1.60 7.89 21.23
N LYS A 325 2.28 9.04 21.16
CA LYS A 325 1.64 10.32 20.89
C LYS A 325 1.19 10.39 19.44
N ILE A 326 -0.07 10.79 19.23
CA ILE A 326 -0.69 10.95 17.93
C ILE A 326 -0.63 12.43 17.53
N THR A 327 -0.19 12.70 16.30
CA THR A 327 -0.26 14.02 15.65
C THR A 327 -0.98 13.86 14.32
N LYS A 328 -1.86 14.81 13.96
CA LYS A 328 -2.63 14.80 12.71
C LYS A 328 -2.54 16.15 12.02
N THR A 329 -2.61 16.16 10.71
CA THR A 329 -2.92 17.38 9.94
C THR A 329 -4.39 17.78 10.16
N SER A 330 -4.72 19.04 9.96
CA SER A 330 -6.02 19.62 10.33
C SER A 330 -7.19 19.16 9.46
N GLY A 331 -6.93 18.66 8.26
CA GLY A 331 -7.97 18.22 7.31
C GLY A 331 -8.33 16.73 7.44
N VAL A 332 -7.73 15.98 8.37
CA VAL A 332 -8.10 14.58 8.61
C VAL A 332 -9.57 14.47 9.00
N ASN A 333 -10.37 13.87 8.13
CA ASN A 333 -11.81 13.67 8.35
C ASN A 333 -12.07 12.40 9.16
N SER A 334 -12.00 12.52 10.50
CA SER A 334 -12.21 11.39 11.41
C SER A 334 -13.70 11.16 11.68
N ALA A 335 -14.14 9.89 11.68
CA ALA A 335 -15.47 9.50 12.13
C ALA A 335 -15.55 9.62 13.67
N LYS A 336 -16.70 10.09 14.14
CA LYS A 336 -16.98 10.22 15.58
C LYS A 336 -17.24 8.87 16.24
#